data_ae61142dfa6c97d22300def1c3edf145
#
_entry.id   ae61142dfa6c97d22300def1c3edf145
#
_cell.length_a   1.000
_cell.length_b   1.000
_cell.length_c   1.000
_cell.angle_alpha   90.00
_cell.angle_beta   90.00
_cell.angle_gamma   90.00
#
_symmetry.space_group_name_H-M   'P 1'
#
loop_
_entity.id
_entity.type
_entity.pdbx_description
1 polymer ?
#
loop_
_entity_poly.entity_id
_entity_poly.type
_entity_poly.pdbx_seq_one_letter_code
_entity_poly.pdbx_strand_id
1 'polypeptide(L)'
;GEPLISTSVNVSGMMPENNYERIVRNYASWFDFALLPSSRELKRPSEPSTIVEYISSEESSSNDKIKCLREGSIPFYEIKQAFQLPVVMFVCSANICRSPMAENLFRKMIRENNLALATDSCGLMPGGQMISLNALQLLLERGIIDAQQHISKQVTPQLISSSWLILTMEEGQRDLLRNIYPNNARRIWTLNEFVGEQGDIDDPFGSNPESYKKTFEIIEDRLQRLTEKLKNNELRM
;
A
#
# COMPACT_ATOMS: atom_id res chain seq x y z
N GLY A 1 -6.30 0.57 -29.30
CA GLY A 1 -6.41 1.98 -29.66
C GLY A 1 -5.12 2.70 -29.31
N GLU A 2 -4.72 3.65 -30.09
CA GLU A 2 -3.55 4.46 -29.79
C GLU A 2 -3.90 5.58 -28.81
N PRO A 3 -2.94 6.01 -27.97
CA PRO A 3 -3.18 7.10 -27.04
C PRO A 3 -3.38 8.42 -27.78
N LEU A 4 -4.35 9.23 -27.33
CA LEU A 4 -4.55 10.58 -27.83
C LEU A 4 -3.75 11.56 -26.97
N ILE A 5 -3.02 12.46 -27.63
CA ILE A 5 -2.40 13.61 -26.97
C ILE A 5 -3.46 14.71 -26.87
N SER A 6 -3.71 15.22 -25.66
CA SER A 6 -4.65 16.31 -25.44
C SER A 6 -4.03 17.43 -24.63
N THR A 7 -4.51 18.64 -24.83
CA THR A 7 -4.13 19.82 -24.06
C THR A 7 -5.36 20.69 -23.78
N SER A 8 -5.27 21.58 -22.80
CA SER A 8 -6.29 22.58 -22.55
C SER A 8 -6.26 23.69 -23.59
N VAL A 9 -7.43 24.28 -23.89
CA VAL A 9 -7.52 25.44 -24.81
C VAL A 9 -7.30 26.71 -23.99
N ASN A 10 -6.09 27.26 -24.05
CA ASN A 10 -5.72 28.51 -23.38
C ASN A 10 -4.40 29.06 -23.92
N VAL A 11 -4.19 30.35 -23.75
CA VAL A 11 -2.86 30.96 -23.93
C VAL A 11 -1.97 30.54 -22.76
N SER A 12 -0.69 30.24 -23.01
CA SER A 12 0.27 29.83 -21.97
C SER A 12 0.25 30.79 -20.79
N GLY A 13 0.14 30.24 -19.57
CA GLY A 13 0.02 31.02 -18.32
C GLY A 13 -1.37 31.52 -17.99
N MET A 14 -2.37 31.33 -18.86
CA MET A 14 -3.76 31.69 -18.60
C MET A 14 -4.58 30.50 -18.14
N MET A 15 -5.68 30.75 -17.43
CA MET A 15 -6.65 29.70 -17.07
C MET A 15 -7.28 29.09 -18.32
N PRO A 16 -7.55 27.75 -18.33
CA PRO A 16 -8.25 27.13 -19.43
C PRO A 16 -9.62 27.76 -19.68
N GLU A 17 -9.97 27.99 -20.96
CA GLU A 17 -11.29 28.45 -21.34
C GLU A 17 -12.27 27.28 -21.33
N ASN A 18 -13.32 27.39 -20.55
CA ASN A 18 -14.33 26.35 -20.36
C ASN A 18 -15.66 26.67 -21.08
N ASN A 19 -15.78 27.84 -21.68
CA ASN A 19 -16.96 28.22 -22.44
C ASN A 19 -16.76 27.89 -23.92
N TYR A 20 -17.52 26.91 -24.43
CA TYR A 20 -17.39 26.42 -25.79
C TYR A 20 -17.64 27.49 -26.88
N GLU A 21 -18.57 28.40 -26.63
CA GLU A 21 -18.81 29.51 -27.58
C GLU A 21 -17.61 30.46 -27.66
N ARG A 22 -16.99 30.72 -26.51
CA ARG A 22 -15.75 31.51 -26.47
C ARG A 22 -14.58 30.78 -27.08
N ILE A 23 -14.46 29.46 -26.85
CA ILE A 23 -13.43 28.64 -27.49
C ILE A 23 -13.56 28.73 -29.02
N VAL A 24 -14.76 28.47 -29.55
CA VAL A 24 -14.98 28.54 -30.99
C VAL A 24 -14.74 29.94 -31.55
N ARG A 25 -15.15 30.98 -30.81
CA ARG A 25 -14.97 32.37 -31.27
C ARG A 25 -13.51 32.84 -31.24
N ASN A 26 -12.79 32.53 -30.17
CA ASN A 26 -11.47 33.12 -29.92
C ASN A 26 -10.34 32.27 -30.45
N TYR A 27 -10.54 30.99 -30.63
CA TYR A 27 -9.49 30.02 -31.00
C TYR A 27 -9.80 29.25 -32.30
N ALA A 28 -10.79 29.69 -33.12
CA ALA A 28 -11.19 29.02 -34.35
C ALA A 28 -10.03 28.75 -35.30
N SER A 29 -8.99 29.58 -35.27
CA SER A 29 -7.80 29.40 -36.14
C SER A 29 -6.81 28.34 -35.62
N TRP A 30 -7.07 27.74 -34.45
CA TRP A 30 -6.18 26.78 -33.79
C TRP A 30 -6.54 25.33 -34.13
N PHE A 31 -7.73 25.09 -34.72
CA PHE A 31 -8.22 23.74 -34.98
C PHE A 31 -9.06 23.69 -36.24
N ASP A 32 -9.03 22.55 -36.94
CA ASP A 32 -9.78 22.33 -38.18
C ASP A 32 -11.22 21.92 -37.95
N PHE A 33 -11.51 21.29 -36.81
CA PHE A 33 -12.86 20.88 -36.40
C PHE A 33 -13.01 20.84 -34.88
N ALA A 34 -14.22 20.97 -34.39
CA ALA A 34 -14.57 20.87 -32.98
C ALA A 34 -15.70 19.84 -32.75
N LEU A 35 -15.46 18.91 -31.83
CA LEU A 35 -16.49 18.03 -31.30
C LEU A 35 -17.06 18.66 -30.04
N LEU A 36 -18.31 19.12 -30.11
CA LEU A 36 -19.00 19.74 -28.97
C LEU A 36 -19.84 18.68 -28.23
N PRO A 37 -19.87 18.73 -26.89
CA PRO A 37 -20.77 17.87 -26.12
C PRO A 37 -22.24 18.21 -26.42
N SER A 38 -23.14 17.24 -26.20
CA SER A 38 -24.57 17.46 -26.36
C SER A 38 -25.09 18.48 -25.33
N SER A 39 -26.18 19.16 -25.64
CA SER A 39 -26.74 20.23 -24.79
C SER A 39 -27.06 19.82 -23.35
N ARG A 40 -27.15 18.51 -23.04
CA ARG A 40 -27.36 17.97 -21.70
C ARG A 40 -26.04 17.95 -20.87
N GLU A 41 -24.88 17.88 -21.51
CA GLU A 41 -23.56 17.78 -20.87
C GLU A 41 -22.90 19.13 -20.65
N LEU A 42 -23.39 20.18 -21.32
CA LEU A 42 -22.85 21.54 -21.27
C LEU A 42 -22.99 22.25 -19.90
N LYS A 43 -23.68 21.64 -18.93
CA LYS A 43 -24.01 22.29 -17.65
C LYS A 43 -23.01 22.09 -16.52
N ARG A 44 -21.91 21.35 -16.73
CA ARG A 44 -20.89 21.19 -15.69
C ARG A 44 -19.66 22.03 -16.05
N PRO A 45 -19.31 23.06 -15.27
CA PRO A 45 -17.99 23.67 -15.39
C PRO A 45 -16.97 22.57 -15.12
N SER A 46 -16.13 22.24 -16.10
CA SER A 46 -15.05 21.29 -15.89
C SER A 46 -13.91 22.04 -15.19
N GLU A 47 -13.68 21.71 -13.94
CA GLU A 47 -12.42 22.10 -13.32
C GLU A 47 -11.25 21.47 -14.06
N PRO A 48 -10.14 22.17 -14.22
CA PRO A 48 -8.96 21.61 -14.86
C PRO A 48 -8.44 20.42 -14.06
N SER A 49 -7.76 19.48 -14.70
CA SER A 49 -7.17 18.33 -14.05
C SER A 49 -6.08 18.75 -13.05
N THR A 50 -5.94 17.98 -11.99
CA THR A 50 -4.84 18.12 -11.03
C THR A 50 -3.53 17.74 -11.73
N ILE A 51 -2.47 18.53 -11.51
CA ILE A 51 -1.13 18.28 -12.03
C ILE A 51 -0.23 17.93 -10.87
N VAL A 52 0.43 16.77 -10.98
CA VAL A 52 1.42 16.30 -10.00
C VAL A 52 2.78 16.10 -10.66
N GLU A 53 3.83 16.41 -9.93
CA GLU A 53 5.22 16.12 -10.27
C GLU A 53 5.66 14.86 -9.53
N TYR A 54 6.25 13.90 -10.23
CA TYR A 54 6.88 12.75 -9.62
C TYR A 54 8.32 13.11 -9.24
N ILE A 55 8.68 12.91 -7.98
CA ILE A 55 10.02 13.16 -7.45
C ILE A 55 10.75 11.82 -7.39
N SER A 56 11.81 11.67 -8.16
CA SER A 56 12.63 10.45 -8.13
C SER A 56 13.33 10.29 -6.77
N SER A 57 13.62 9.04 -6.40
CA SER A 57 14.21 8.69 -5.10
C SER A 57 15.62 9.27 -4.85
N GLU A 58 16.28 9.79 -5.88
CA GLU A 58 17.59 10.43 -5.78
C GLU A 58 17.51 11.90 -5.30
N GLU A 59 16.34 12.53 -5.44
CA GLU A 59 16.16 13.96 -5.12
C GLU A 59 15.37 14.21 -3.82
N SER A 60 14.77 13.18 -3.22
CA SER A 60 13.92 13.32 -2.05
C SER A 60 14.43 12.57 -0.83
N SER A 61 14.75 13.30 0.21
CA SER A 61 14.92 12.77 1.58
C SER A 61 13.59 12.50 2.30
N SER A 62 12.45 12.79 1.66
CA SER A 62 11.11 12.59 2.21
C SER A 62 10.40 11.41 1.54
N ASN A 63 9.49 10.77 2.28
CA ASN A 63 8.64 9.67 1.80
C ASN A 63 7.60 10.12 0.75
N ASP A 64 7.53 11.41 0.42
CA ASP A 64 6.59 11.99 -0.52
C ASP A 64 7.17 11.94 -1.94
N LYS A 65 6.76 10.96 -2.73
CA LYS A 65 7.18 10.77 -4.13
C LYS A 65 6.42 11.64 -5.14
N ILE A 66 5.43 12.40 -4.69
CA ILE A 66 4.66 13.30 -5.56
C ILE A 66 4.45 14.66 -4.90
N LYS A 67 4.50 15.70 -5.73
CA LYS A 67 4.23 17.08 -5.34
C LYS A 67 3.07 17.63 -6.17
N CYS A 68 2.14 18.32 -5.52
CA CYS A 68 1.07 19.01 -6.22
C CYS A 68 1.61 20.29 -6.86
N LEU A 69 1.49 20.38 -8.18
CA LEU A 69 1.78 21.61 -8.93
C LEU A 69 0.53 22.46 -9.12
N ARG A 70 -0.62 21.82 -9.25
CA ARG A 70 -1.94 22.45 -9.34
C ARG A 70 -3.01 21.47 -8.90
N GLU A 71 -3.85 21.85 -7.95
CA GLU A 71 -5.05 21.10 -7.60
C GLU A 71 -6.20 21.43 -8.57
N GLY A 72 -7.00 20.43 -8.92
CA GLY A 72 -8.10 20.54 -9.87
C GLY A 72 -9.23 19.57 -9.52
N SER A 73 -9.92 19.03 -10.54
CA SER A 73 -11.11 18.18 -10.40
C SER A 73 -10.93 16.92 -9.53
N ILE A 74 -9.70 16.44 -9.36
CA ILE A 74 -9.36 15.37 -8.43
C ILE A 74 -8.53 15.98 -7.31
N PRO A 75 -9.00 15.94 -6.04
CA PRO A 75 -8.26 16.46 -4.90
C PRO A 75 -6.88 15.78 -4.77
N PHE A 76 -5.85 16.55 -4.46
CA PHE A 76 -4.47 16.02 -4.38
C PHE A 76 -4.34 14.91 -3.33
N TYR A 77 -5.09 14.98 -2.24
CA TYR A 77 -5.06 13.94 -1.21
C TYR A 77 -5.53 12.57 -1.74
N GLU A 78 -6.51 12.52 -2.66
CA GLU A 78 -6.96 11.28 -3.29
C GLU A 78 -5.88 10.69 -4.21
N ILE A 79 -5.20 11.56 -4.99
CA ILE A 79 -4.06 11.16 -5.82
C ILE A 79 -2.93 10.65 -4.92
N LYS A 80 -2.63 11.34 -3.82
CA LYS A 80 -1.59 10.93 -2.87
C LYS A 80 -1.92 9.55 -2.25
N GLN A 81 -3.17 9.29 -1.89
CA GLN A 81 -3.60 7.98 -1.41
C GLN A 81 -3.43 6.89 -2.47
N ALA A 82 -3.82 7.16 -3.71
CA ALA A 82 -3.66 6.22 -4.83
C ALA A 82 -2.18 5.96 -5.18
N PHE A 83 -1.30 6.90 -4.88
CA PHE A 83 0.15 6.79 -5.10
C PHE A 83 0.90 6.06 -3.97
N GLN A 84 0.25 5.83 -2.83
CA GLN A 84 0.82 5.00 -1.77
C GLN A 84 0.93 3.55 -2.26
N LEU A 85 2.10 2.96 -2.03
CA LEU A 85 2.29 1.54 -2.33
C LEU A 85 1.27 0.70 -1.56
N PRO A 86 0.65 -0.31 -2.19
CA PRO A 86 -0.23 -1.22 -1.48
C PRO A 86 0.48 -1.84 -0.28
N VAL A 87 -0.13 -1.77 0.89
CA VAL A 87 0.47 -2.25 2.15
C VAL A 87 0.03 -3.67 2.45
N VAL A 88 1.00 -4.57 2.63
CA VAL A 88 0.78 -5.88 3.24
C VAL A 88 1.01 -5.76 4.75
N MET A 89 -0.05 -5.97 5.52
CA MET A 89 -0.07 -5.85 6.98
C MET A 89 0.04 -7.22 7.64
N PHE A 90 1.03 -7.41 8.49
CA PHE A 90 1.15 -8.62 9.30
C PHE A 90 0.60 -8.42 10.71
N VAL A 91 -0.23 -9.35 11.19
CA VAL A 91 -0.87 -9.24 12.50
C VAL A 91 -0.61 -10.46 13.34
N CYS A 92 -0.23 -10.25 14.60
CA CYS A 92 -0.20 -11.30 15.63
C CYS A 92 -0.80 -10.77 16.94
N SER A 93 -0.68 -11.49 18.05
CA SER A 93 -1.26 -11.06 19.32
C SER A 93 -0.63 -9.78 19.86
N ALA A 94 0.69 -9.73 20.10
CA ALA A 94 1.35 -8.62 20.79
C ALA A 94 2.24 -7.73 19.89
N ASN A 95 2.47 -8.11 18.63
CA ASN A 95 3.37 -7.40 17.70
C ASN A 95 4.83 -7.27 18.22
N ILE A 96 5.32 -8.31 18.90
CA ILE A 96 6.71 -8.34 19.43
C ILE A 96 7.55 -9.51 18.93
N CYS A 97 6.92 -10.58 18.36
CA CYS A 97 7.61 -11.75 17.83
C CYS A 97 7.27 -12.00 16.36
N ARG A 98 6.17 -12.70 16.08
CA ARG A 98 5.82 -13.23 14.74
C ARG A 98 5.61 -12.14 13.70
N SER A 99 4.73 -11.19 13.94
CA SER A 99 4.43 -10.15 12.95
C SER A 99 5.60 -9.21 12.66
N PRO A 100 6.45 -8.77 13.62
CA PRO A 100 7.65 -8.02 13.26
C PRO A 100 8.72 -8.85 12.55
N MET A 101 8.85 -10.15 12.83
CA MET A 101 9.70 -11.03 12.02
C MET A 101 9.21 -11.07 10.58
N ALA A 102 7.91 -11.27 10.37
CA ALA A 102 7.32 -11.31 9.04
C ALA A 102 7.46 -9.96 8.29
N GLU A 103 7.16 -8.86 8.93
CA GLU A 103 7.29 -7.52 8.35
C GLU A 103 8.72 -7.26 7.87
N ASN A 104 9.70 -7.48 8.73
CA ASN A 104 11.09 -7.15 8.42
C ASN A 104 11.70 -8.07 7.34
N LEU A 105 11.41 -9.37 7.39
CA LEU A 105 11.78 -10.31 6.34
C LEU A 105 11.12 -9.94 5.00
N PHE A 106 9.82 -9.66 5.02
CA PHE A 106 9.11 -9.30 3.78
C PHE A 106 9.56 -7.97 3.20
N ARG A 107 9.90 -6.98 4.05
CA ARG A 107 10.50 -5.72 3.60
C ARG A 107 11.81 -5.95 2.84
N LYS A 108 12.64 -6.87 3.32
CA LYS A 108 13.86 -7.28 2.62
C LYS A 108 13.52 -7.93 1.27
N MET A 109 12.58 -8.89 1.24
CA MET A 109 12.15 -9.57 0.02
C MET A 109 11.53 -8.61 -1.01
N ILE A 110 10.74 -7.62 -0.58
CA ILE A 110 10.20 -6.56 -1.43
C ILE A 110 11.34 -5.81 -2.15
N ARG A 111 12.40 -5.41 -1.42
CA ARG A 111 13.55 -4.70 -1.98
C ARG A 111 14.34 -5.57 -2.95
N GLU A 112 14.66 -6.81 -2.58
CA GLU A 112 15.42 -7.75 -3.41
C GLU A 112 14.71 -8.15 -4.71
N ASN A 113 13.38 -8.12 -4.70
CA ASN A 113 12.56 -8.51 -5.84
C ASN A 113 11.93 -7.32 -6.59
N ASN A 114 12.28 -6.08 -6.22
CA ASN A 114 11.75 -4.84 -6.81
C ASN A 114 10.21 -4.80 -6.87
N LEU A 115 9.54 -5.29 -5.82
CA LEU A 115 8.08 -5.27 -5.77
C LEU A 115 7.57 -3.86 -5.39
N ALA A 116 6.57 -3.38 -6.12
CA ALA A 116 5.92 -2.09 -5.85
C ALA A 116 4.92 -2.22 -4.68
N LEU A 117 5.41 -2.61 -3.50
CA LEU A 117 4.66 -2.85 -2.28
C LEU A 117 5.33 -2.18 -1.08
N ALA A 118 4.52 -1.90 -0.06
CA ALA A 118 4.97 -1.58 1.28
C ALA A 118 4.53 -2.68 2.26
N THR A 119 5.15 -2.75 3.42
CA THR A 119 4.76 -3.69 4.47
C THR A 119 4.81 -3.01 5.83
N ASP A 120 3.94 -3.47 6.72
CA ASP A 120 3.85 -3.01 8.09
C ASP A 120 3.35 -4.15 8.99
N SER A 121 3.38 -3.97 10.32
CA SER A 121 2.84 -4.95 11.26
C SER A 121 2.15 -4.29 12.45
N CYS A 122 1.18 -4.99 13.05
CA CYS A 122 0.51 -4.57 14.28
C CYS A 122 0.08 -5.78 15.12
N GLY A 123 -0.42 -5.54 16.32
CA GLY A 123 -0.93 -6.56 17.24
C GLY A 123 -2.36 -6.31 17.65
N LEU A 124 -3.00 -7.34 18.20
CA LEU A 124 -4.32 -7.24 18.80
C LEU A 124 -4.28 -6.59 20.20
N MET A 125 -3.14 -6.72 20.88
CA MET A 125 -2.91 -6.17 22.21
C MET A 125 -2.35 -4.73 22.14
N PRO A 126 -2.41 -3.96 23.24
CA PRO A 126 -1.80 -2.64 23.33
C PRO A 126 -0.31 -2.66 22.95
N GLY A 127 0.12 -1.63 22.24
CA GLY A 127 1.50 -1.47 21.75
C GLY A 127 2.44 -0.81 22.77
N GLY A 128 3.61 -0.37 22.29
CA GLY A 128 4.63 0.34 23.07
C GLY A 128 5.78 -0.54 23.55
N GLN A 129 5.83 -1.81 23.16
CA GLN A 129 6.89 -2.74 23.54
C GLN A 129 7.92 -2.87 22.43
N MET A 130 9.18 -3.10 22.80
CA MET A 130 10.23 -3.44 21.85
C MET A 130 10.02 -4.86 21.28
N ILE A 131 10.62 -5.14 20.14
CA ILE A 131 10.73 -6.49 19.60
C ILE A 131 11.40 -7.44 20.60
N SER A 132 10.96 -8.70 20.67
CA SER A 132 11.59 -9.69 21.57
C SER A 132 13.05 -9.94 21.16
N LEU A 133 13.91 -10.14 22.14
CA LEU A 133 15.35 -10.31 21.92
C LEU A 133 15.66 -11.46 20.96
N ASN A 134 14.98 -12.61 21.11
CA ASN A 134 15.20 -13.76 20.23
C ASN A 134 14.76 -13.47 18.78
N ALA A 135 13.65 -12.74 18.57
CA ALA A 135 13.22 -12.34 17.24
C ALA A 135 14.20 -11.33 16.61
N LEU A 136 14.67 -10.37 17.40
CA LEU A 136 15.65 -9.39 16.96
C LEU A 136 16.96 -10.07 16.55
N GLN A 137 17.47 -11.00 17.38
CA GLN A 137 18.70 -11.72 17.06
C GLN A 137 18.62 -12.45 15.71
N LEU A 138 17.53 -13.18 15.45
CA LEU A 138 17.33 -13.88 14.19
C LEU A 138 17.27 -12.93 12.98
N LEU A 139 16.67 -11.75 13.14
CA LEU A 139 16.65 -10.72 12.09
C LEU A 139 18.02 -10.12 11.85
N LEU A 140 18.81 -9.87 12.90
CA LEU A 140 20.19 -9.39 12.79
C LEU A 140 21.10 -10.41 12.09
N GLU A 141 20.92 -11.71 12.33
CA GLU A 141 21.62 -12.79 11.62
C GLU A 141 21.31 -12.80 10.12
N ARG A 142 20.15 -12.27 9.71
CA ARG A 142 19.78 -12.03 8.29
C ARG A 142 20.22 -10.67 7.75
N GLY A 143 20.98 -9.89 8.52
CA GLY A 143 21.46 -8.54 8.15
C GLY A 143 20.37 -7.46 8.20
N ILE A 144 19.28 -7.69 8.92
CA ILE A 144 18.16 -6.74 9.04
C ILE A 144 18.35 -5.89 10.30
N ILE A 145 19.11 -4.82 10.19
CA ILE A 145 19.50 -3.95 11.31
C ILE A 145 18.34 -3.05 11.75
N ASP A 146 17.52 -2.60 10.82
CA ASP A 146 16.38 -1.68 11.07
C ASP A 146 15.35 -2.26 12.06
N ALA A 147 15.33 -3.59 12.26
CA ALA A 147 14.47 -4.27 13.22
C ALA A 147 14.66 -3.80 14.67
N GLN A 148 15.82 -3.23 15.01
CA GLN A 148 16.09 -2.65 16.34
C GLN A 148 15.19 -1.47 16.68
N GLN A 149 14.65 -0.79 15.68
CA GLN A 149 13.77 0.38 15.86
C GLN A 149 12.30 0.01 16.02
N HIS A 150 11.98 -1.29 15.95
CA HIS A 150 10.59 -1.72 16.04
C HIS A 150 10.00 -1.45 17.41
N ILE A 151 8.87 -0.75 17.42
CA ILE A 151 7.99 -0.59 18.58
C ILE A 151 6.62 -1.14 18.22
N SER A 152 6.13 -2.07 19.04
CA SER A 152 4.83 -2.70 18.81
C SER A 152 3.71 -1.67 18.82
N LYS A 153 2.72 -1.85 17.95
CA LYS A 153 1.53 -1.00 17.86
C LYS A 153 0.27 -1.85 17.78
N GLN A 154 -0.79 -1.32 18.38
CA GLN A 154 -2.09 -1.97 18.33
C GLN A 154 -2.76 -1.75 16.99
N VAL A 155 -3.56 -2.72 16.55
CA VAL A 155 -4.42 -2.59 15.37
C VAL A 155 -5.41 -1.42 15.55
N THR A 156 -5.58 -0.63 14.50
CA THR A 156 -6.55 0.48 14.45
C THR A 156 -7.41 0.38 13.20
N PRO A 157 -8.61 0.99 13.17
CA PRO A 157 -9.44 1.04 11.97
C PRO A 157 -8.70 1.63 10.76
N GLN A 158 -7.81 2.63 10.98
CA GLN A 158 -7.01 3.25 9.93
C GLN A 158 -6.01 2.25 9.32
N LEU A 159 -5.28 1.50 10.16
CA LEU A 159 -4.34 0.47 9.69
C LEU A 159 -5.05 -0.60 8.86
N ILE A 160 -6.23 -1.05 9.30
CA ILE A 160 -7.03 -2.04 8.58
C ILE A 160 -7.54 -1.47 7.24
N SER A 161 -8.10 -0.25 7.25
CA SER A 161 -8.68 0.35 6.04
C SER A 161 -7.63 0.68 4.98
N SER A 162 -6.44 1.12 5.38
CA SER A 162 -5.34 1.47 4.48
C SER A 162 -4.53 0.28 3.98
N SER A 163 -4.70 -0.91 4.58
CA SER A 163 -4.00 -2.11 4.16
C SER A 163 -4.67 -2.76 2.95
N TRP A 164 -3.87 -3.10 1.95
CA TRP A 164 -4.33 -3.83 0.77
C TRP A 164 -4.57 -5.32 1.07
N LEU A 165 -3.67 -5.94 1.85
CA LEU A 165 -3.74 -7.32 2.30
C LEU A 165 -3.37 -7.40 3.78
N ILE A 166 -4.10 -8.20 4.56
CA ILE A 166 -3.88 -8.37 6.00
C ILE A 166 -3.66 -9.85 6.26
N LEU A 167 -2.50 -10.19 6.82
CA LEU A 167 -2.05 -11.55 7.07
C LEU A 167 -1.84 -11.79 8.56
N THR A 168 -2.69 -12.62 9.16
CA THR A 168 -2.57 -13.02 10.56
C THR A 168 -1.71 -14.27 10.71
N MET A 169 -1.24 -14.55 11.91
CA MET A 169 -0.45 -15.74 12.22
C MET A 169 -1.32 -16.93 12.63
N GLU A 170 -2.55 -16.67 13.08
CA GLU A 170 -3.49 -17.67 13.60
C GLU A 170 -4.89 -17.45 13.02
N GLU A 171 -5.65 -18.53 12.89
CA GLU A 171 -7.05 -18.49 12.46
C GLU A 171 -7.93 -17.69 13.43
N GLY A 172 -7.71 -17.83 14.73
CA GLY A 172 -8.43 -17.06 15.75
C GLY A 172 -8.23 -15.55 15.61
N GLN A 173 -7.03 -15.10 15.23
CA GLN A 173 -6.73 -13.68 14.95
C GLN A 173 -7.46 -13.20 13.69
N ARG A 174 -7.47 -14.00 12.62
CA ARG A 174 -8.21 -13.73 11.38
C ARG A 174 -9.71 -13.56 11.65
N ASP A 175 -10.30 -14.51 12.35
CA ASP A 175 -11.74 -14.54 12.60
C ASP A 175 -12.17 -13.38 13.50
N LEU A 176 -11.37 -13.05 14.51
CA LEU A 176 -11.58 -11.86 15.33
C LEU A 176 -11.58 -10.57 14.49
N LEU A 177 -10.58 -10.40 13.63
CA LEU A 177 -10.49 -9.22 12.78
C LEU A 177 -11.62 -9.15 11.74
N ARG A 178 -12.02 -10.28 11.13
CA ARG A 178 -13.18 -10.33 10.23
C ARG A 178 -14.48 -9.94 10.93
N ASN A 179 -14.66 -10.31 12.18
CA ASN A 179 -15.82 -9.94 12.98
C ASN A 179 -15.84 -8.44 13.33
N ILE A 180 -14.70 -7.88 13.70
CA ILE A 180 -14.57 -6.45 14.05
C ILE A 180 -14.67 -5.57 12.79
N TYR A 181 -14.12 -6.03 11.66
CA TYR A 181 -14.00 -5.27 10.41
C TYR A 181 -14.66 -6.01 9.23
N PRO A 182 -15.99 -6.23 9.25
CA PRO A 182 -16.66 -7.06 8.23
C PRO A 182 -16.52 -6.52 6.80
N ASN A 183 -16.42 -5.20 6.63
CA ASN A 183 -16.20 -4.57 5.32
C ASN A 183 -14.80 -4.87 4.73
N ASN A 184 -13.87 -5.29 5.56
CA ASN A 184 -12.50 -5.62 5.16
C ASN A 184 -12.26 -7.15 5.12
N ALA A 185 -13.24 -7.97 5.48
CA ALA A 185 -13.10 -9.42 5.68
C ALA A 185 -12.45 -10.15 4.49
N ARG A 186 -12.71 -9.71 3.25
CA ARG A 186 -12.15 -10.29 2.03
C ARG A 186 -10.62 -10.10 1.89
N ARG A 187 -10.05 -9.16 2.62
CA ARG A 187 -8.60 -8.85 2.59
C ARG A 187 -7.84 -9.44 3.79
N ILE A 188 -8.54 -10.12 4.70
CA ILE A 188 -7.98 -10.66 5.94
C ILE A 188 -7.88 -12.19 5.81
N TRP A 189 -6.65 -12.72 5.86
CA TRP A 189 -6.31 -14.13 5.72
C TRP A 189 -5.30 -14.52 6.81
N THR A 190 -5.10 -15.81 7.04
CA THR A 190 -3.85 -16.21 7.71
C THR A 190 -2.72 -16.26 6.68
N LEU A 191 -1.48 -16.11 7.13
CA LEU A 191 -0.32 -16.23 6.24
C LEU A 191 -0.26 -17.63 5.60
N ASN A 192 -0.52 -18.68 6.38
CA ASN A 192 -0.59 -20.06 5.89
C ASN A 192 -1.70 -20.23 4.84
N GLU A 193 -2.93 -19.84 5.15
CA GLU A 193 -4.07 -19.94 4.24
C GLU A 193 -3.79 -19.24 2.90
N PHE A 194 -3.20 -18.04 2.95
CA PHE A 194 -2.94 -17.25 1.76
C PHE A 194 -1.92 -17.89 0.82
N VAL A 195 -0.95 -18.63 1.35
CA VAL A 195 0.04 -19.36 0.53
C VAL A 195 -0.35 -20.79 0.21
N GLY A 196 -1.54 -21.24 0.64
CA GLY A 196 -2.09 -22.58 0.36
C GLY A 196 -1.69 -23.65 1.37
N GLU A 197 -1.33 -23.23 2.59
CA GLU A 197 -1.04 -24.11 3.71
C GLU A 197 -2.16 -24.07 4.75
N GLN A 198 -2.16 -25.02 5.68
CA GLN A 198 -3.16 -25.13 6.75
C GLN A 198 -2.54 -24.89 8.12
N GLY A 199 -3.42 -24.58 9.09
CA GLY A 199 -3.07 -24.42 10.48
C GLY A 199 -2.41 -23.08 10.81
N ASP A 200 -2.06 -22.93 12.06
CA ASP A 200 -1.51 -21.71 12.66
C ASP A 200 0.02 -21.70 12.61
N ILE A 201 0.60 -20.52 12.72
CA ILE A 201 2.03 -20.32 13.00
C ILE A 201 2.19 -20.17 14.51
N ASP A 202 2.79 -21.17 15.14
CA ASP A 202 2.97 -21.23 16.61
C ASP A 202 3.62 -19.98 17.20
N ASP A 203 3.13 -19.53 18.36
CA ASP A 203 3.73 -18.41 19.07
C ASP A 203 4.96 -18.86 19.89
N PRO A 204 6.17 -18.38 19.55
CA PRO A 204 7.37 -18.75 20.27
C PRO A 204 7.54 -17.96 21.60
N PHE A 205 6.64 -17.03 21.92
CA PHE A 205 6.76 -16.18 23.09
C PHE A 205 6.84 -17.00 24.40
N GLY A 206 7.85 -16.70 25.23
CA GLY A 206 8.09 -17.45 26.46
C GLY A 206 8.77 -18.81 26.27
N SER A 207 9.05 -19.22 25.01
CA SER A 207 9.74 -20.47 24.69
C SER A 207 11.27 -20.29 24.55
N ASN A 208 11.96 -21.39 24.32
CA ASN A 208 13.40 -21.43 24.11
C ASN A 208 13.80 -20.86 22.72
N PRO A 209 15.09 -20.53 22.48
CA PRO A 209 15.57 -20.02 21.20
C PRO A 209 15.31 -20.93 19.99
N GLU A 210 15.28 -22.25 20.19
CA GLU A 210 15.03 -23.21 19.12
C GLU A 210 13.57 -23.10 18.58
N SER A 211 12.60 -22.86 19.48
CA SER A 211 11.23 -22.59 19.08
C SER A 211 11.10 -21.30 18.26
N TYR A 212 11.83 -20.26 18.63
CA TYR A 212 11.91 -19.02 17.84
C TYR A 212 12.48 -19.27 16.45
N LYS A 213 13.57 -20.04 16.36
CA LYS A 213 14.20 -20.39 15.10
C LYS A 213 13.24 -21.16 14.19
N LYS A 214 12.54 -22.16 14.73
CA LYS A 214 11.54 -22.92 13.99
C LYS A 214 10.42 -22.04 13.45
N THR A 215 9.85 -21.17 14.28
CA THR A 215 8.80 -20.22 13.86
C THR A 215 9.33 -19.26 12.79
N PHE A 216 10.56 -18.78 12.95
CA PHE A 216 11.21 -17.89 11.99
C PHE A 216 11.37 -18.55 10.62
N GLU A 217 11.85 -19.80 10.58
CA GLU A 217 12.04 -20.57 9.35
C GLU A 217 10.69 -20.83 8.64
N ILE A 218 9.63 -21.11 9.40
CA ILE A 218 8.28 -21.24 8.85
C ILE A 218 7.82 -19.90 8.23
N ILE A 219 7.97 -18.80 8.93
CA ILE A 219 7.60 -17.48 8.43
C ILE A 219 8.39 -17.16 7.16
N GLU A 220 9.71 -17.38 7.16
CA GLU A 220 10.58 -17.12 6.01
C GLU A 220 10.14 -17.92 4.77
N ASP A 221 9.85 -19.23 4.91
CA ASP A 221 9.33 -20.06 3.82
C ASP A 221 7.97 -19.54 3.29
N ARG A 222 7.05 -19.19 4.18
CA ARG A 222 5.73 -18.65 3.76
C ARG A 222 5.86 -17.33 3.02
N LEU A 223 6.77 -16.48 3.44
CA LEU A 223 7.03 -15.20 2.77
C LEU A 223 7.71 -15.36 1.41
N GLN A 224 8.54 -16.35 1.21
CA GLN A 224 9.09 -16.72 -0.10
C GLN A 224 7.97 -17.10 -1.06
N ARG A 225 7.06 -17.98 -0.64
CA ARG A 225 5.89 -18.40 -1.45
C ARG A 225 4.94 -17.21 -1.72
N LEU A 226 4.73 -16.34 -0.74
CA LEU A 226 3.97 -15.10 -0.92
C LEU A 226 4.61 -14.22 -2.01
N THR A 227 5.94 -14.05 -1.95
CA THR A 227 6.70 -13.28 -2.92
C THR A 227 6.56 -13.84 -4.34
N GLU A 228 6.62 -15.16 -4.49
CA GLU A 228 6.43 -15.83 -5.79
C GLU A 228 5.02 -15.62 -6.34
N LYS A 229 3.98 -15.79 -5.52
CA LYS A 229 2.59 -15.52 -5.92
C LYS A 229 2.39 -14.07 -6.37
N LEU A 230 3.02 -13.11 -5.68
CA LEU A 230 2.97 -11.69 -6.02
C LEU A 230 3.65 -11.38 -7.35
N LYS A 231 4.79 -12.01 -7.64
CA LYS A 231 5.50 -11.86 -8.92
C LYS A 231 4.70 -12.39 -10.10
N ASN A 232 4.01 -13.50 -9.91
CA ASN A 232 3.25 -14.18 -10.97
C ASN A 232 1.88 -13.55 -11.25
N ASN A 233 1.49 -12.45 -10.57
CA ASN A 233 0.15 -11.88 -10.62
C ASN A 233 -0.98 -12.90 -10.32
N GLU A 234 -0.70 -13.92 -9.51
CA GLU A 234 -1.66 -14.97 -9.15
C GLU A 234 -2.69 -14.52 -8.11
N LEU A 235 -2.73 -13.23 -7.80
CA LEU A 235 -3.66 -12.63 -6.84
C LEU A 235 -5.01 -12.36 -7.50
N ARG A 236 -5.82 -13.38 -7.66
CA ARG A 236 -7.27 -13.23 -7.84
C ARG A 236 -7.89 -13.06 -6.44
N MET A 237 -8.01 -11.81 -5.98
CA MET A 237 -8.86 -11.47 -4.83
C MET A 237 -10.30 -11.24 -5.26
#